data_7cd081f7e13394a96ea6b04312e0ae83
#
_entry.id   7cd081f7e13394a96ea6b04312e0ae83
#
_cell.length_a   1.000
_cell.length_b   1.000
_cell.length_c   1.000
_cell.angle_alpha   90.00
_cell.angle_beta   90.00
_cell.angle_gamma   90.00
#
_symmetry.space_group_name_H-M   'P 1'
#
loop_
_entity.id
_entity.type
_entity.pdbx_description
1 polymer ?
#
loop_
_entity_poly.entity_id
_entity_poly.type
_entity_poly.pdbx_seq_one_letter_code
_entity_poly.pdbx_strand_id
1 'polypeptide(L)'
;MNIRDIDHITLTVKDIERSVRWYHEVFDLPIIEFDDGRRGVKVGKQKINFQVADTPHLPVAKHPTIGGADFAFIATDPLANILSHLTNYAVEIVDGPLPKTGAQGPMTSVYVRDPDENLIEIGKYDN
;
A
#
# COMPACT_ATOMS: atom_id res chain seq x y z
N MET A 1 -26.55 -1.54 10.64
CA MET A 1 -25.17 -0.97 10.74
C MET A 1 -24.86 -0.26 9.44
N ASN A 2 -24.27 0.93 9.52
CA ASN A 2 -23.92 1.70 8.32
C ASN A 2 -22.41 1.86 8.26
N ILE A 3 -21.77 1.08 7.38
CA ILE A 3 -20.32 1.15 7.15
C ILE A 3 -20.05 2.21 6.09
N ARG A 4 -19.23 3.22 6.41
CA ARG A 4 -18.89 4.31 5.49
C ARG A 4 -17.72 3.95 4.59
N ASP A 5 -16.64 3.42 5.16
CA ASP A 5 -15.41 3.14 4.41
C ASP A 5 -14.50 2.20 5.20
N ILE A 6 -13.37 1.87 4.64
CA ILE A 6 -12.27 1.19 5.34
C ILE A 6 -11.42 2.27 6.00
N ASP A 7 -11.19 2.17 7.32
CA ASP A 7 -10.39 3.18 8.06
C ASP A 7 -8.89 2.96 7.89
N HIS A 8 -8.44 1.75 8.13
CA HIS A 8 -7.02 1.39 7.99
C HIS A 8 -6.86 -0.10 7.76
N ILE A 9 -5.68 -0.48 7.29
CA ILE A 9 -5.23 -1.87 7.24
C ILE A 9 -3.91 -1.97 8.00
N THR A 10 -3.57 -3.17 8.45
CA THR A 10 -2.30 -3.44 9.13
C THR A 10 -1.51 -4.46 8.33
N LEU A 11 -0.28 -4.13 8.02
CA LEU A 11 0.66 -5.02 7.36
C LEU A 11 1.64 -5.58 8.38
N THR A 12 1.82 -6.89 8.37
CA THR A 12 2.88 -7.55 9.12
C THR A 12 4.11 -7.56 8.24
N VAL A 13 5.19 -6.95 8.72
CA VAL A 13 6.40 -6.72 7.95
C VAL A 13 7.61 -7.26 8.68
N LYS A 14 8.70 -7.46 7.96
CA LYS A 14 9.95 -7.94 8.54
C LYS A 14 10.65 -6.82 9.31
N ASP A 15 10.61 -5.59 8.80
CA ASP A 15 11.30 -4.43 9.38
C ASP A 15 10.42 -3.19 9.20
N ILE A 16 9.91 -2.64 10.30
CA ILE A 16 8.96 -1.52 10.27
C ILE A 16 9.60 -0.29 9.62
N GLU A 17 10.82 0.09 10.03
CA GLU A 17 11.46 1.30 9.50
C GLU A 17 11.74 1.19 8.01
N ARG A 18 12.14 0.01 7.52
CA ARG A 18 12.33 -0.23 6.10
C ARG A 18 11.03 -0.05 5.32
N SER A 19 9.96 -0.63 5.82
CA SER A 19 8.65 -0.56 5.15
C SER A 19 8.08 0.86 5.16
N VAL A 20 8.11 1.53 6.32
CA VAL A 20 7.63 2.91 6.45
C VAL A 20 8.36 3.82 5.45
N ARG A 21 9.68 3.70 5.39
CA ARG A 21 10.50 4.52 4.49
C ARG A 21 10.19 4.23 3.03
N TRP A 22 10.04 2.96 2.67
CA TRP A 22 9.76 2.57 1.29
C TRP A 22 8.41 3.12 0.81
N TYR A 23 7.35 2.96 1.62
CA TYR A 23 6.03 3.49 1.26
C TYR A 23 6.03 5.02 1.17
N HIS A 24 6.75 5.68 2.07
CA HIS A 24 6.91 7.12 2.04
C HIS A 24 7.63 7.59 0.77
N GLU A 25 8.75 6.97 0.43
CA GLU A 25 9.57 7.39 -0.71
C GLU A 25 8.92 7.04 -2.06
N VAL A 26 8.41 5.83 -2.20
CA VAL A 26 7.86 5.36 -3.47
C VAL A 26 6.52 6.01 -3.77
N PHE A 27 5.64 6.11 -2.79
CA PHE A 27 4.28 6.60 -3.00
C PHE A 27 4.02 8.00 -2.45
N ASP A 28 5.05 8.65 -1.92
CA ASP A 28 4.93 10.01 -1.36
C ASP A 28 3.87 10.10 -0.26
N LEU A 29 3.77 9.06 0.56
CA LEU A 29 2.81 9.00 1.65
C LEU A 29 3.43 9.58 2.93
N PRO A 30 2.72 10.47 3.64
CA PRO A 30 3.22 11.01 4.91
C PRO A 30 3.44 9.91 5.95
N ILE A 31 4.57 9.95 6.62
CA ILE A 31 4.85 9.06 7.75
C ILE A 31 4.09 9.56 8.97
N ILE A 32 3.45 8.66 9.69
CA ILE A 32 2.74 8.98 10.93
C ILE A 32 3.24 8.11 12.07
N GLU A 33 3.19 8.70 13.28
CA GLU A 33 3.46 8.00 14.53
C GLU A 33 2.27 8.24 15.45
N PHE A 34 1.81 7.19 16.14
CA PHE A 34 0.63 7.25 16.99
C PHE A 34 0.73 6.20 18.09
N ASP A 35 -0.11 6.31 19.13
CA ASP A 35 -0.23 5.31 20.21
C ASP A 35 1.12 4.82 20.75
N ASP A 36 1.93 5.72 21.32
CA ASP A 36 3.20 5.38 21.97
C ASP A 36 4.21 4.70 21.02
N GLY A 37 4.36 5.25 19.83
CA GLY A 37 5.44 4.85 18.94
C GLY A 37 5.04 3.86 17.85
N ARG A 38 3.77 3.58 17.67
CA ARG A 38 3.31 2.84 16.50
C ARG A 38 3.56 3.67 15.24
N ARG A 39 3.92 2.99 14.16
CA ARG A 39 4.31 3.63 12.91
C ARG A 39 3.37 3.23 11.78
N GLY A 40 3.15 4.18 10.86
CA GLY A 40 2.37 3.94 9.68
C GLY A 40 2.59 5.01 8.63
N VAL A 41 1.80 4.92 7.57
CA VAL A 41 1.75 5.94 6.52
C VAL A 41 0.30 6.35 6.29
N LYS A 42 0.09 7.63 5.99
CA LYS A 42 -1.23 8.17 5.69
C LYS A 42 -1.53 7.97 4.21
N VAL A 43 -2.73 7.50 3.90
CA VAL A 43 -3.20 7.29 2.53
C VAL A 43 -4.54 8.01 2.39
N GLY A 44 -4.51 9.26 1.93
CA GLY A 44 -5.73 10.08 1.92
C GLY A 44 -6.29 10.22 3.32
N LYS A 45 -7.53 9.77 3.54
CA LYS A 45 -8.19 9.78 4.86
C LYS A 45 -7.99 8.48 5.63
N GLN A 46 -7.27 7.53 5.06
CA GLN A 46 -7.00 6.21 5.61
C GLN A 46 -5.55 6.11 6.01
N LYS A 47 -5.13 4.99 6.55
CA LYS A 47 -3.73 4.75 6.87
C LYS A 47 -3.38 3.27 6.74
N ILE A 48 -2.09 3.00 6.63
CA ILE A 48 -1.54 1.66 6.74
C ILE A 48 -0.69 1.64 8.02
N ASN A 49 -1.02 0.73 8.93
CA ASN A 49 -0.22 0.46 10.11
C ASN A 49 0.79 -0.63 9.78
N PHE A 50 1.98 -0.56 10.39
CA PHE A 50 2.97 -1.62 10.27
C PHE A 50 3.23 -2.26 11.62
N GLN A 51 3.42 -3.57 11.62
CA GLN A 51 3.79 -4.33 12.81
C GLN A 51 4.73 -5.47 12.43
N VAL A 52 5.49 -5.97 13.41
CA VAL A 52 6.31 -7.17 13.24
C VAL A 52 5.59 -8.37 13.86
N ALA A 53 5.90 -9.58 13.35
CA ALA A 53 5.22 -10.79 13.79
C ALA A 53 5.48 -11.14 15.26
N ASP A 54 6.70 -10.85 15.74
CA ASP A 54 7.12 -11.24 17.10
C ASP A 54 6.45 -10.42 18.20
N THR A 55 6.14 -9.15 17.91
CA THR A 55 5.54 -8.23 18.87
C THR A 55 4.38 -7.47 18.24
N PRO A 56 3.31 -8.16 17.83
CA PRO A 56 2.16 -7.47 17.21
C PRO A 56 1.38 -6.69 18.26
N HIS A 57 0.65 -5.69 17.80
CA HIS A 57 -0.31 -5.00 18.66
C HIS A 57 -1.61 -5.79 18.71
N LEU A 58 -1.95 -6.28 19.89
CA LEU A 58 -3.15 -7.09 20.09
C LEU A 58 -4.41 -6.21 20.19
N PRO A 59 -5.57 -6.65 19.67
CA PRO A 59 -5.77 -7.92 18.96
C PRO A 59 -5.15 -7.91 17.56
N VAL A 60 -4.87 -9.09 17.03
CA VAL A 60 -4.22 -9.26 15.74
C VAL A 60 -4.96 -10.31 14.91
N ALA A 61 -4.79 -10.29 13.59
CA ALA A 61 -5.33 -11.32 12.71
C ALA A 61 -4.87 -12.71 13.14
N LYS A 62 -5.68 -13.74 12.89
CA LYS A 62 -5.37 -15.10 13.29
C LYS A 62 -4.05 -15.61 12.69
N HIS A 63 -3.78 -15.25 11.44
CA HIS A 63 -2.57 -15.65 10.72
C HIS A 63 -1.87 -14.43 10.11
N PRO A 64 -1.27 -13.57 10.94
CA PRO A 64 -0.52 -12.44 10.41
C PRO A 64 0.69 -12.96 9.65
N THR A 65 0.79 -12.62 8.37
CA THR A 65 1.76 -13.22 7.46
C THR A 65 2.54 -12.15 6.72
N ILE A 66 3.86 -12.21 6.79
CA ILE A 66 4.75 -11.36 5.99
C ILE A 66 4.56 -11.73 4.52
N GLY A 67 4.30 -10.72 3.67
CA GLY A 67 4.12 -10.93 2.24
C GLY A 67 2.75 -11.49 1.84
N GLY A 68 1.81 -11.51 2.77
CA GLY A 68 0.47 -12.05 2.50
C GLY A 68 -0.57 -11.02 2.09
N ALA A 69 -0.22 -9.75 1.95
CA ALA A 69 -1.17 -8.72 1.56
C ALA A 69 -1.22 -8.52 0.05
N ASP A 70 -2.41 -8.14 -0.42
CA ASP A 70 -2.70 -7.86 -1.82
C ASP A 70 -3.76 -6.77 -1.82
N PHE A 71 -3.38 -5.56 -2.25
CA PHE A 71 -4.29 -4.42 -2.19
C PHE A 71 -3.95 -3.40 -3.28
N ALA A 72 -4.84 -2.43 -3.46
CA ALA A 72 -4.71 -1.43 -4.52
C ALA A 72 -4.71 -0.02 -3.97
N PHE A 73 -3.85 0.82 -4.54
CA PHE A 73 -3.93 2.26 -4.44
C PHE A 73 -4.57 2.82 -5.70
N ILE A 74 -5.28 3.93 -5.57
CA ILE A 74 -5.75 4.73 -6.70
C ILE A 74 -4.85 5.94 -6.83
N ALA A 75 -4.22 6.09 -7.99
CA ALA A 75 -3.42 7.26 -8.33
C ALA A 75 -4.21 8.18 -9.26
N THR A 76 -3.97 9.47 -9.15
CA THR A 76 -4.63 10.47 -10.00
C THR A 76 -3.72 11.02 -11.08
N ASP A 77 -2.43 10.67 -11.05
CA ASP A 77 -1.44 11.11 -12.02
C ASP A 77 -1.69 10.49 -13.40
N PRO A 78 -1.23 11.12 -14.48
CA PRO A 78 -1.20 10.46 -15.78
C PRO A 78 -0.38 9.17 -15.73
N LEU A 79 -0.82 8.14 -16.47
CA LEU A 79 -0.16 6.82 -16.45
C LEU A 79 1.33 6.92 -16.76
N ALA A 80 1.72 7.73 -17.74
CA ALA A 80 3.13 7.91 -18.10
C ALA A 80 3.97 8.39 -16.92
N ASN A 81 3.40 9.26 -16.07
CA ASN A 81 4.08 9.78 -14.89
C ASN A 81 4.23 8.70 -13.81
N ILE A 82 3.21 7.85 -13.64
CA ILE A 82 3.27 6.71 -12.73
C ILE A 82 4.40 5.78 -13.13
N LEU A 83 4.49 5.43 -14.41
CA LEU A 83 5.54 4.55 -14.93
C LEU A 83 6.93 5.14 -14.74
N SER A 84 7.11 6.43 -15.07
CA SER A 84 8.38 7.12 -14.90
C SER A 84 8.80 7.19 -13.45
N HIS A 85 7.85 7.45 -12.56
CA HIS A 85 8.11 7.54 -11.12
C HIS A 85 8.62 6.19 -10.57
N LEU A 86 7.95 5.10 -10.93
CA LEU A 86 8.38 3.77 -10.50
C LEU A 86 9.78 3.43 -11.01
N THR A 87 10.07 3.76 -12.26
CA THR A 87 11.40 3.57 -12.84
C THR A 87 12.45 4.37 -12.08
N ASN A 88 12.15 5.63 -11.75
CA ASN A 88 13.08 6.51 -11.04
C ASN A 88 13.40 6.02 -9.63
N TYR A 89 12.47 5.31 -8.99
CA TYR A 89 12.69 4.70 -7.68
C TYR A 89 13.15 3.25 -7.76
N ALA A 90 13.50 2.77 -8.96
CA ALA A 90 13.97 1.40 -9.20
C ALA A 90 12.96 0.34 -8.72
N VAL A 91 11.67 0.63 -8.85
CA VAL A 91 10.59 -0.31 -8.52
C VAL A 91 10.20 -1.06 -9.79
N GLU A 92 10.38 -2.38 -9.76
CA GLU A 92 10.04 -3.24 -10.89
C GLU A 92 8.52 -3.36 -11.04
N ILE A 93 8.01 -3.18 -12.27
CA ILE A 93 6.63 -3.47 -12.60
C ILE A 93 6.55 -4.96 -12.91
N VAL A 94 5.84 -5.71 -12.07
CA VAL A 94 5.74 -7.17 -12.21
C VAL A 94 4.62 -7.57 -13.17
N ASP A 95 3.67 -6.69 -13.41
CA ASP A 95 2.61 -6.89 -14.40
C ASP A 95 1.97 -5.56 -14.77
N GLY A 96 1.44 -5.47 -15.98
CA GLY A 96 0.75 -4.29 -16.49
C GLY A 96 1.66 -3.34 -17.27
N PRO A 97 1.06 -2.24 -17.79
CA PRO A 97 -0.33 -1.77 -17.60
C PRO A 97 -1.38 -2.72 -18.18
N LEU A 98 -2.46 -2.94 -17.44
CA LEU A 98 -3.58 -3.82 -17.83
C LEU A 98 -4.90 -3.13 -17.51
N PRO A 99 -5.97 -3.43 -18.28
CA PRO A 99 -7.32 -3.06 -17.89
C PRO A 99 -7.79 -3.91 -16.71
N LYS A 100 -8.36 -3.24 -15.72
CA LYS A 100 -8.93 -3.88 -14.52
C LYS A 100 -10.26 -3.22 -14.17
N THR A 101 -10.99 -3.85 -13.26
CA THR A 101 -12.23 -3.28 -12.75
C THR A 101 -12.05 -2.96 -11.27
N GLY A 102 -12.05 -1.67 -10.96
CA GLY A 102 -12.01 -1.20 -9.59
C GLY A 102 -13.40 -1.11 -8.97
N ALA A 103 -13.46 -0.69 -7.72
CA ALA A 103 -14.74 -0.53 -7.01
C ALA A 103 -15.68 0.48 -7.69
N GLN A 104 -15.14 1.44 -8.43
CA GLN A 104 -15.90 2.51 -9.06
C GLN A 104 -15.91 2.41 -10.60
N GLY A 105 -15.41 1.33 -11.17
CA GLY A 105 -15.47 1.11 -12.62
C GLY A 105 -14.13 0.76 -13.24
N PRO A 106 -14.03 0.91 -14.59
CA PRO A 106 -12.82 0.54 -15.31
C PRO A 106 -11.63 1.40 -14.93
N MET A 107 -10.47 0.77 -14.83
CA MET A 107 -9.21 1.44 -14.58
C MET A 107 -8.07 0.73 -15.31
N THR A 108 -6.93 1.40 -15.38
CA THR A 108 -5.69 0.84 -15.90
C THR A 108 -4.74 0.68 -14.74
N SER A 109 -4.16 -0.51 -14.57
CA SER A 109 -3.37 -0.84 -13.40
C SER A 109 -2.00 -1.40 -13.74
N VAL A 110 -1.03 -1.11 -12.87
CA VAL A 110 0.28 -1.76 -12.83
C VAL A 110 0.44 -2.40 -11.46
N TYR A 111 1.26 -3.45 -11.40
CA TYR A 111 1.50 -4.21 -10.18
C TYR A 111 2.97 -4.15 -9.79
N VAL A 112 3.22 -3.91 -8.51
CA VAL A 112 4.57 -3.87 -7.95
C VAL A 112 4.62 -4.68 -6.65
N ARG A 113 5.83 -4.95 -6.16
CA ARG A 113 6.05 -5.61 -4.88
C ARG A 113 6.68 -4.65 -3.89
N ASP A 114 6.23 -4.70 -2.63
CA ASP A 114 6.86 -3.97 -1.55
C ASP A 114 8.10 -4.74 -1.03
N PRO A 115 8.83 -4.23 -0.01
CA PRO A 115 10.02 -4.92 0.49
C PRO A 115 9.78 -6.33 1.03
N ASP A 116 8.56 -6.65 1.46
CA ASP A 116 8.19 -7.98 1.95
C ASP A 116 7.47 -8.81 0.89
N GLU A 117 7.44 -8.32 -0.36
CA GLU A 117 6.80 -8.96 -1.51
C GLU A 117 5.28 -8.99 -1.45
N ASN A 118 4.66 -8.12 -0.64
CA ASN A 118 3.24 -7.87 -0.76
C ASN A 118 2.94 -7.34 -2.16
N LEU A 119 1.80 -7.74 -2.73
CA LEU A 119 1.39 -7.27 -4.04
C LEU A 119 0.62 -5.97 -3.92
N ILE A 120 1.06 -4.95 -4.64
CA ILE A 120 0.41 -3.65 -4.67
C ILE A 120 0.00 -3.35 -6.11
N GLU A 121 -1.28 -3.15 -6.30
CA GLU A 121 -1.85 -2.66 -7.55
C GLU A 121 -1.91 -1.13 -7.49
N ILE A 122 -1.44 -0.46 -8.52
CA ILE A 122 -1.57 0.99 -8.64
C ILE A 122 -2.53 1.21 -9.81
N GLY A 123 -3.74 1.62 -9.49
CA GLY A 123 -4.80 1.81 -10.46
C GLY A 123 -5.08 3.28 -10.73
N LYS A 124 -5.40 3.58 -11.97
CA LYS A 124 -5.88 4.88 -12.39
C LYS A 124 -7.19 4.68 -13.12
N TYR A 125 -8.25 5.31 -12.64
CA TYR A 125 -9.53 5.24 -13.32
C TYR A 125 -9.46 5.87 -14.70
N ASP A 126 -10.15 5.28 -15.66
CA ASP A 126 -10.02 5.61 -17.08
C ASP A 126 -10.67 6.94 -17.49
N ASN A 127 -11.45 7.54 -16.62
CA ASN A 127 -12.14 8.80 -16.90
C ASN A 127 -11.56 10.01 -16.19
#